data_ab36ac137617332e8974892cc2383ca1
#
_entry.id   ab36ac137617332e8974892cc2383ca1
#
_cell.length_a   1.000
_cell.length_b   1.000
_cell.length_c   1.000
_cell.angle_alpha   90.00
_cell.angle_beta   90.00
_cell.angle_gamma   90.00
#
_symmetry.space_group_name_H-M   'P 1'
#
loop_
_entity.id
_entity.type
_entity.pdbx_description
1 polymer ?
#
loop_
_entity_poly.entity_id
_entity_poly.type
_entity_poly.pdbx_seq_one_letter_code
_entity_poly.pdbx_strand_id
1 'polypeptide(L)'
;GEYIERLNCNHFYNDQFWGEDIANAAFVHYPDERWFKPGRKDALPAGLLDEYCLEIYNPDGELRASHLYDTNSGNTERGICALPYVRQSDGAVVYFPTNLIDNLFLSNGMSAGNTLAEAQVQCLSEIFERAVKREILEGEMAMPDVPHEVLAKYPGILAGIEELERQGFPVLVKDA
;
A
#
# COMPACT_ATOMS: atom_id res chain seq x y z
N GLY A 1 -4.82 14.98 -5.18
CA GLY A 1 -4.11 13.86 -5.78
C GLY A 1 -4.18 12.64 -4.88
N GLU A 2 -3.36 12.56 -3.86
CA GLU A 2 -3.20 11.37 -2.98
C GLU A 2 -4.53 10.86 -2.38
N TYR A 3 -5.44 11.73 -1.99
CA TYR A 3 -6.76 11.32 -1.51
C TYR A 3 -7.55 10.52 -2.55
N ILE A 4 -7.49 10.92 -3.82
CA ILE A 4 -8.16 10.21 -4.91
C ILE A 4 -7.48 8.87 -5.18
N GLU A 5 -6.14 8.82 -5.13
CA GLU A 5 -5.39 7.58 -5.27
C GLU A 5 -5.73 6.59 -4.15
N ARG A 6 -5.79 7.05 -2.91
CA ARG A 6 -6.19 6.22 -1.77
C ARG A 6 -7.62 5.71 -1.89
N LEU A 7 -8.54 6.53 -2.39
CA LEU A 7 -9.91 6.09 -2.68
C LEU A 7 -9.92 4.99 -3.75
N ASN A 8 -9.14 5.15 -4.82
CA ASN A 8 -9.11 4.18 -5.91
C ASN A 8 -8.48 2.84 -5.46
N CYS A 9 -7.43 2.88 -4.66
CA CYS A 9 -6.76 1.67 -4.18
C CYS A 9 -7.51 0.95 -3.04
N ASN A 10 -8.34 1.68 -2.30
CA ASN A 10 -9.13 1.14 -1.18
C ASN A 10 -10.63 1.08 -1.52
N HIS A 11 -10.96 0.93 -2.78
CA HIS A 11 -12.34 0.80 -3.20
C HIS A 11 -12.92 -0.54 -2.73
N PHE A 12 -13.66 -0.46 -1.67
CA PHE A 12 -14.55 -1.54 -1.25
C PHE A 12 -15.83 -1.45 -2.07
N TYR A 13 -15.91 -2.22 -3.13
CA TYR A 13 -17.20 -2.51 -3.71
C TYR A 13 -17.96 -3.38 -2.71
N ASN A 14 -18.86 -2.76 -2.01
CA ASN A 14 -19.75 -3.47 -1.11
C ASN A 14 -20.96 -3.92 -1.93
N ASP A 15 -21.14 -5.22 -2.06
CA ASP A 15 -22.29 -5.85 -2.70
C ASP A 15 -23.63 -5.35 -2.11
N GLN A 16 -23.63 -4.95 -0.83
CA GLN A 16 -24.77 -4.35 -0.16
C GLN A 16 -25.22 -3.03 -0.80
N PHE A 17 -24.32 -2.29 -1.46
CA PHE A 17 -24.66 -1.03 -2.13
C PHE A 17 -24.99 -1.20 -3.61
N TRP A 18 -24.40 -2.19 -4.30
CA TRP A 18 -24.47 -2.32 -5.74
C TRP A 18 -25.29 -3.52 -6.21
N GLY A 19 -25.57 -4.48 -5.30
CA GLY A 19 -26.39 -5.65 -5.58
C GLY A 19 -25.83 -6.58 -6.67
N GLU A 20 -26.71 -7.36 -7.28
CA GLU A 20 -26.34 -8.37 -8.27
C GLU A 20 -25.74 -7.78 -9.57
N ASP A 21 -25.91 -6.51 -9.85
CA ASP A 21 -25.40 -5.86 -11.07
C ASP A 21 -23.86 -5.90 -11.13
N ILE A 22 -23.18 -5.77 -10.00
CA ILE A 22 -21.72 -5.86 -9.93
C ILE A 22 -21.21 -7.29 -10.14
N ALA A 23 -21.91 -8.29 -9.63
CA ALA A 23 -21.49 -9.68 -9.79
C ALA A 23 -21.26 -10.08 -11.25
N ASN A 24 -21.97 -9.43 -12.18
CA ASN A 24 -21.92 -9.70 -13.60
C ASN A 24 -21.39 -8.53 -14.46
N ALA A 25 -20.89 -7.48 -13.83
CA ALA A 25 -20.34 -6.32 -14.53
C ALA A 25 -19.16 -6.71 -15.43
N ALA A 26 -18.88 -5.90 -16.46
CA ALA A 26 -17.75 -6.11 -17.35
C ALA A 26 -16.43 -6.05 -16.61
N PHE A 27 -16.33 -5.17 -15.59
CA PHE A 27 -15.25 -5.11 -14.63
C PHE A 27 -15.83 -4.73 -13.25
N VAL A 28 -15.11 -5.06 -12.19
CA VAL A 28 -15.52 -4.80 -10.80
C VAL A 28 -14.67 -3.69 -10.18
N HIS A 29 -13.36 -3.73 -10.37
CA HIS A 29 -12.42 -2.80 -9.79
C HIS A 29 -11.92 -1.78 -10.82
N TYR A 30 -11.33 -2.30 -11.93
CA TYR A 30 -10.75 -1.46 -12.99
C TYR A 30 -10.98 -2.07 -14.37
N PRO A 31 -11.08 -1.25 -15.43
CA PRO A 31 -11.32 -1.73 -16.79
C PRO A 31 -10.23 -2.66 -17.35
N ASP A 32 -9.03 -2.62 -16.80
CA ASP A 32 -7.86 -3.45 -17.20
C ASP A 32 -7.62 -4.64 -16.27
N GLU A 33 -8.55 -4.91 -15.35
CA GLU A 33 -8.50 -6.10 -14.49
C GLU A 33 -8.54 -7.38 -15.32
N ARG A 34 -7.88 -8.40 -14.80
CA ARG A 34 -7.91 -9.74 -15.38
C ARG A 34 -8.41 -10.76 -14.36
N TRP A 35 -9.23 -11.68 -14.83
CA TRP A 35 -9.77 -12.75 -14.02
C TRP A 35 -9.04 -14.06 -14.29
N PHE A 36 -8.61 -14.73 -13.24
CA PHE A 36 -7.90 -15.99 -13.27
C PHE A 36 -8.73 -17.08 -12.63
N LYS A 37 -8.70 -18.25 -13.27
CA LYS A 37 -9.29 -19.47 -12.71
C LYS A 37 -8.23 -20.26 -11.96
N PRO A 38 -8.58 -20.99 -10.88
CA PRO A 38 -7.64 -21.83 -10.16
C PRO A 38 -7.04 -22.89 -11.07
N GLY A 39 -5.78 -23.22 -10.82
CA GLY A 39 -5.13 -24.37 -11.43
C GLY A 39 -5.64 -25.69 -10.88
N ARG A 40 -5.08 -26.81 -11.36
CA ARG A 40 -5.40 -28.13 -10.83
C ARG A 40 -5.04 -28.22 -9.34
N LYS A 41 -5.93 -28.83 -8.56
CA LYS A 41 -5.75 -28.98 -7.10
C LYS A 41 -5.55 -27.64 -6.38
N ASP A 42 -6.26 -26.61 -6.83
CA ASP A 42 -6.23 -25.29 -6.23
C ASP A 42 -4.85 -24.60 -6.32
N ALA A 43 -4.06 -24.95 -7.33
CA ALA A 43 -2.78 -24.30 -7.59
C ALA A 43 -2.99 -22.85 -8.08
N LEU A 44 -2.02 -22.01 -7.82
CA LEU A 44 -1.99 -20.65 -8.38
C LEU A 44 -1.94 -20.70 -9.90
N PRO A 45 -2.75 -19.91 -10.60
CA PRO A 45 -2.73 -19.87 -12.05
C PRO A 45 -1.45 -19.22 -12.60
N ALA A 46 -1.00 -19.69 -13.74
CA ALA A 46 0.14 -19.08 -14.43
C ALA A 46 -0.16 -17.63 -14.81
N GLY A 47 0.81 -16.75 -14.62
CA GLY A 47 0.71 -15.32 -14.92
C GLY A 47 0.10 -14.47 -13.79
N LEU A 48 -0.25 -15.08 -12.67
CA LEU A 48 -0.64 -14.41 -11.44
C LEU A 48 0.57 -14.38 -10.50
N LEU A 49 1.01 -13.21 -10.12
CA LEU A 49 2.26 -12.99 -9.40
C LEU A 49 3.48 -13.56 -10.15
N ASP A 50 4.63 -13.04 -9.93
CA ASP A 50 5.88 -13.60 -10.43
C ASP A 50 6.68 -14.26 -9.29
N GLU A 51 7.81 -14.87 -9.62
CA GLU A 51 8.65 -15.56 -8.64
C GLU A 51 9.07 -14.64 -7.50
N TYR A 52 9.43 -13.39 -7.81
CA TYR A 52 9.82 -12.40 -6.81
C TYR A 52 8.69 -12.08 -5.83
N CYS A 53 7.47 -11.88 -6.35
CA CYS A 53 6.30 -11.67 -5.50
C CYS A 53 5.97 -12.91 -4.68
N LEU A 54 6.12 -14.11 -5.25
CA LEU A 54 5.87 -15.35 -4.54
C LEU A 54 6.86 -15.62 -3.41
N GLU A 55 8.11 -15.23 -3.54
CA GLU A 55 9.08 -15.29 -2.44
C GLU A 55 8.64 -14.45 -1.23
N ILE A 56 8.00 -13.29 -1.48
CA ILE A 56 7.54 -12.38 -0.43
C ILE A 56 6.19 -12.83 0.16
N TYR A 57 5.22 -13.14 -0.71
CA TYR A 57 3.83 -13.37 -0.29
C TYR A 57 3.46 -14.84 -0.08
N ASN A 58 4.36 -15.75 -0.41
CA ASN A 58 4.17 -17.19 -0.26
C ASN A 58 5.47 -17.91 0.14
N PRO A 59 6.20 -17.43 1.16
CA PRO A 59 7.50 -17.98 1.53
C PRO A 59 7.42 -19.47 1.92
N ASP A 60 6.31 -19.89 2.48
CA ASP A 60 6.09 -21.27 2.94
C ASP A 60 5.43 -22.16 1.86
N GLY A 61 5.09 -21.62 0.70
CA GLY A 61 4.41 -22.36 -0.38
C GLY A 61 2.98 -22.79 -0.06
N GLU A 62 2.35 -22.17 0.95
CA GLU A 62 1.00 -22.55 1.41
C GLU A 62 -0.14 -21.78 0.73
N LEU A 63 0.18 -20.73 -0.03
CA LEU A 63 -0.81 -19.95 -0.75
C LEU A 63 -1.52 -20.80 -1.81
N ARG A 64 -2.83 -20.78 -1.78
CA ARG A 64 -3.71 -21.49 -2.73
C ARG A 64 -4.55 -20.47 -3.51
N ALA A 65 -5.01 -20.88 -4.68
CA ALA A 65 -5.86 -20.03 -5.52
C ALA A 65 -7.14 -19.60 -4.80
N SER A 66 -7.74 -20.49 -4.02
CA SER A 66 -8.95 -20.21 -3.24
C SER A 66 -8.78 -19.13 -2.17
N HIS A 67 -7.55 -18.91 -1.68
CA HIS A 67 -7.27 -17.83 -0.74
C HIS A 67 -7.33 -16.44 -1.38
N LEU A 68 -7.28 -16.38 -2.71
CA LEU A 68 -7.20 -15.15 -3.49
C LEU A 68 -8.49 -14.84 -4.27
N TYR A 69 -9.55 -15.62 -4.07
CA TYR A 69 -10.82 -15.36 -4.76
C TYR A 69 -11.34 -13.99 -4.40
N ASP A 70 -11.84 -13.29 -5.41
CA ASP A 70 -12.50 -12.01 -5.21
C ASP A 70 -13.84 -12.23 -4.50
N THR A 71 -13.95 -11.65 -3.31
CA THR A 71 -15.17 -11.67 -2.51
C THR A 71 -15.99 -10.39 -2.67
N ASN A 72 -15.39 -9.34 -3.23
CA ASN A 72 -16.01 -8.02 -3.32
C ASN A 72 -17.09 -7.95 -4.40
N SER A 73 -16.95 -8.76 -5.46
CA SER A 73 -17.99 -8.83 -6.51
C SER A 73 -19.22 -9.62 -6.10
N GLY A 74 -19.20 -10.31 -4.96
CA GLY A 74 -20.26 -11.22 -4.55
C GLY A 74 -20.40 -12.47 -5.44
N ASN A 75 -19.50 -12.68 -6.42
CA ASN A 75 -19.53 -13.81 -7.34
C ASN A 75 -18.19 -14.54 -7.40
N THR A 76 -18.02 -15.48 -6.49
CA THR A 76 -16.78 -16.31 -6.40
C THR A 76 -16.53 -17.20 -7.61
N GLU A 77 -17.58 -17.44 -8.43
CA GLU A 77 -17.44 -18.16 -9.70
C GLU A 77 -16.54 -17.43 -10.71
N ARG A 78 -16.37 -16.12 -10.56
CA ARG A 78 -15.43 -15.35 -11.38
C ARG A 78 -13.98 -15.75 -11.10
N GLY A 79 -13.66 -16.12 -9.86
CA GLY A 79 -12.35 -16.57 -9.43
C GLY A 79 -11.50 -15.44 -8.85
N ILE A 80 -10.26 -15.30 -9.29
CA ILE A 80 -9.29 -14.34 -8.78
C ILE A 80 -9.27 -13.12 -9.68
N CYS A 81 -9.64 -11.95 -9.15
CA CYS A 81 -9.42 -10.68 -9.82
C CYS A 81 -7.99 -10.20 -9.57
N ALA A 82 -7.29 -9.76 -10.59
CA ALA A 82 -5.96 -9.20 -10.47
C ALA A 82 -5.77 -7.97 -11.37
N LEU A 83 -5.00 -7.02 -10.87
CA LEU A 83 -4.68 -5.77 -11.55
C LEU A 83 -3.25 -5.82 -12.11
N PRO A 84 -2.99 -5.22 -13.28
CA PRO A 84 -1.65 -5.11 -13.83
C PRO A 84 -0.86 -4.02 -13.11
N TYR A 85 0.32 -4.39 -12.61
CA TYR A 85 1.31 -3.47 -12.06
C TYR A 85 2.60 -3.54 -12.87
N VAL A 86 3.21 -2.41 -13.12
CA VAL A 86 4.49 -2.33 -13.80
C VAL A 86 5.62 -2.27 -12.77
N ARG A 87 6.45 -3.31 -12.75
CA ARG A 87 7.65 -3.30 -11.92
C ARG A 87 8.67 -2.29 -12.45
N GLN A 88 9.03 -1.32 -11.63
CA GLN A 88 9.86 -0.19 -12.07
C GLN A 88 11.29 -0.57 -12.44
N SER A 89 11.82 -1.68 -11.90
CA SER A 89 13.20 -2.10 -12.14
C SER A 89 13.46 -2.63 -13.56
N ASP A 90 12.45 -3.24 -14.20
CA ASP A 90 12.60 -3.90 -15.50
C ASP A 90 11.41 -3.70 -16.47
N GLY A 91 10.36 -3.00 -16.02
CA GLY A 91 9.17 -2.75 -16.81
C GLY A 91 8.25 -3.95 -17.00
N ALA A 92 8.48 -5.05 -16.29
CA ALA A 92 7.61 -6.22 -16.38
C ALA A 92 6.23 -5.94 -15.81
N VAL A 93 5.19 -6.45 -16.49
CA VAL A 93 3.81 -6.38 -15.98
C VAL A 93 3.54 -7.60 -15.11
N VAL A 94 3.21 -7.34 -13.86
CA VAL A 94 2.83 -8.37 -12.87
C VAL A 94 1.36 -8.19 -12.53
N TYR A 95 0.58 -9.26 -12.65
CA TYR A 95 -0.82 -9.27 -12.22
C TYR A 95 -0.91 -9.58 -10.73
N PHE A 96 -1.37 -8.59 -9.98
CA PHE A 96 -1.44 -8.66 -8.53
C PHE A 96 -2.88 -8.86 -8.06
N PRO A 97 -3.19 -9.87 -7.24
CA PRO A 97 -4.56 -10.14 -6.79
C PRO A 97 -5.14 -8.99 -5.97
N THR A 98 -6.34 -8.54 -6.30
CA THR A 98 -7.04 -7.50 -5.53
C THR A 98 -7.27 -7.92 -4.09
N ASN A 99 -7.63 -9.18 -3.85
CA ASN A 99 -7.82 -9.72 -2.50
C ASN A 99 -6.57 -9.55 -1.62
N LEU A 100 -5.38 -9.74 -2.17
CA LEU A 100 -4.14 -9.55 -1.43
C LEU A 100 -3.90 -8.06 -1.12
N ILE A 101 -4.16 -7.16 -2.08
CA ILE A 101 -4.03 -5.71 -1.90
C ILE A 101 -5.00 -5.24 -0.81
N ASP A 102 -6.26 -5.64 -0.89
CA ASP A 102 -7.33 -5.20 0.01
C ASP A 102 -7.08 -5.68 1.45
N ASN A 103 -6.52 -6.87 1.63
CA ASN A 103 -6.24 -7.43 2.94
C ASN A 103 -4.97 -6.91 3.60
N LEU A 104 -4.07 -6.32 2.86
CA LEU A 104 -2.86 -5.72 3.45
C LEU A 104 -3.17 -4.45 4.26
N PHE A 105 -4.26 -3.77 3.98
CA PHE A 105 -4.65 -2.48 4.61
C PHE A 105 -3.52 -1.45 4.59
N LEU A 106 -2.61 -1.58 3.63
CA LEU A 106 -1.41 -0.78 3.54
C LEU A 106 -1.56 0.27 2.43
N SER A 107 -1.17 1.48 2.78
CA SER A 107 -1.10 2.59 1.84
C SER A 107 0.30 3.17 1.71
N ASN A 108 1.32 2.45 2.21
CA ASN A 108 2.69 2.91 2.15
C ASN A 108 3.18 3.01 0.71
N GLY A 109 3.68 4.18 0.33
CA GLY A 109 4.13 4.44 -1.02
C GLY A 109 3.01 4.80 -2.00
N MET A 110 1.77 4.95 -1.55
CA MET A 110 0.73 5.57 -2.37
C MET A 110 0.92 7.07 -2.42
N SER A 111 1.13 7.61 -3.60
CA SER A 111 1.46 9.01 -3.76
C SER A 111 0.87 9.58 -5.04
N ALA A 112 0.80 10.89 -5.10
CA ALA A 112 0.43 11.62 -6.29
C ALA A 112 1.42 12.75 -6.53
N GLY A 113 1.59 13.12 -7.80
CA GLY A 113 2.42 14.24 -8.22
C GLY A 113 1.90 14.84 -9.51
N ASN A 114 2.39 16.02 -9.87
CA ASN A 114 2.09 16.63 -11.18
C ASN A 114 2.84 15.91 -12.32
N THR A 115 3.87 15.15 -11.96
CA THR A 115 4.65 14.30 -12.87
C THR A 115 4.86 12.93 -12.23
N LEU A 116 5.16 11.92 -13.05
CA LEU A 116 5.53 10.59 -12.56
C LEU A 116 6.73 10.64 -11.60
N ALA A 117 7.73 11.47 -11.91
CA ALA A 117 8.93 11.61 -11.07
C ALA A 117 8.58 12.17 -9.67
N GLU A 118 7.72 13.18 -9.59
CA GLU A 118 7.24 13.69 -8.29
C GLU A 118 6.49 12.63 -7.50
N ALA A 119 5.60 11.88 -8.13
CA ALA A 119 4.89 10.78 -7.49
C ALA A 119 5.87 9.70 -7.00
N GLN A 120 6.86 9.32 -7.80
CA GLN A 120 7.88 8.35 -7.41
C GLN A 120 8.74 8.81 -6.23
N VAL A 121 9.15 10.09 -6.21
CA VAL A 121 9.91 10.65 -5.09
C VAL A 121 9.08 10.60 -3.80
N GLN A 122 7.84 11.02 -3.85
CA GLN A 122 6.94 10.97 -2.70
C GLN A 122 6.71 9.52 -2.22
N CYS A 123 6.46 8.61 -3.15
CA CYS A 123 6.30 7.18 -2.89
C CYS A 123 7.53 6.60 -2.15
N LEU A 124 8.72 6.79 -2.70
CA LEU A 124 9.95 6.28 -2.11
C LEU A 124 10.25 6.93 -0.76
N SER A 125 10.01 8.25 -0.63
CA SER A 125 10.19 8.95 0.64
C SER A 125 9.33 8.37 1.75
N GLU A 126 8.05 8.09 1.47
CA GLU A 126 7.16 7.46 2.45
C GLU A 126 7.60 6.04 2.81
N ILE A 127 8.01 5.24 1.82
CA ILE A 127 8.50 3.88 2.07
C ILE A 127 9.73 3.91 2.99
N PHE A 128 10.70 4.78 2.72
CA PHE A 128 11.89 4.92 3.56
C PHE A 128 11.57 5.47 4.95
N GLU A 129 10.71 6.48 5.03
CA GLU A 129 10.24 7.00 6.33
C GLU A 129 9.63 5.89 7.19
N ARG A 130 8.76 5.07 6.61
CA ARG A 130 8.10 3.97 7.32
C ARG A 130 9.10 2.87 7.72
N ALA A 131 10.02 2.53 6.85
CA ALA A 131 11.05 1.53 7.13
C ALA A 131 11.96 1.98 8.30
N VAL A 132 12.47 3.21 8.24
CA VAL A 132 13.33 3.77 9.29
C VAL A 132 12.57 3.90 10.61
N LYS A 133 11.33 4.42 10.57
CA LYS A 133 10.50 4.52 11.76
C LYS A 133 10.27 3.17 12.44
N ARG A 134 10.02 2.12 11.65
CA ARG A 134 9.89 0.77 12.17
C ARG A 134 11.17 0.29 12.82
N GLU A 135 12.32 0.49 12.16
CA GLU A 135 13.62 0.10 12.68
C GLU A 135 13.96 0.80 14.00
N ILE A 136 13.66 2.11 14.11
CA ILE A 136 13.83 2.87 15.34
C ILE A 136 12.97 2.31 16.48
N LEU A 137 11.68 2.03 16.19
CA LEU A 137 10.74 1.57 17.21
C LEU A 137 11.01 0.12 17.64
N GLU A 138 11.29 -0.79 16.71
CA GLU A 138 11.58 -2.19 17.02
C GLU A 138 12.98 -2.39 17.60
N GLY A 139 13.95 -1.57 17.17
CA GLY A 139 15.32 -1.61 17.66
C GLY A 139 15.55 -0.84 18.97
N GLU A 140 14.50 -0.18 19.50
CA GLU A 140 14.60 0.68 20.68
C GLU A 140 15.77 1.69 20.60
N MET A 141 16.01 2.23 19.39
CA MET A 141 17.15 3.11 19.12
C MET A 141 16.93 4.48 19.75
N ALA A 142 17.90 4.92 20.57
CA ALA A 142 17.91 6.27 21.11
C ALA A 142 18.43 7.23 20.03
N MET A 143 17.53 7.99 19.42
CA MET A 143 17.90 9.01 18.44
C MET A 143 18.49 10.25 19.12
N PRO A 144 19.53 10.89 18.52
CA PRO A 144 20.10 12.11 19.06
C PRO A 144 19.09 13.27 19.03
N ASP A 145 19.27 14.20 19.95
CA ASP A 145 18.46 15.42 19.94
C ASP A 145 18.89 16.33 18.78
N VAL A 146 17.92 16.96 18.14
CA VAL A 146 18.22 18.03 17.16
C VAL A 146 18.80 19.23 17.92
N PRO A 147 20.01 19.70 17.57
CA PRO A 147 20.64 20.82 18.26
C PRO A 147 19.79 22.10 18.17
N HIS A 148 19.77 22.88 19.26
CA HIS A 148 18.99 24.12 19.32
C HIS A 148 19.37 25.11 18.20
N GLU A 149 20.66 25.18 17.81
CA GLU A 149 21.12 26.02 16.70
C GLU A 149 20.54 25.62 15.34
N VAL A 150 20.11 24.37 15.18
CA VAL A 150 19.40 23.90 13.99
C VAL A 150 17.94 24.36 14.06
N LEU A 151 17.28 24.16 15.19
CA LEU A 151 15.90 24.62 15.41
C LEU A 151 15.76 26.14 15.29
N ALA A 152 16.75 26.89 15.75
CA ALA A 152 16.78 28.37 15.67
C ALA A 152 16.75 28.91 14.22
N LYS A 153 17.09 28.07 13.23
CA LYS A 153 16.95 28.43 11.81
C LYS A 153 15.49 28.45 11.33
N TYR A 154 14.59 27.86 12.14
CA TYR A 154 13.17 27.72 11.84
C TYR A 154 12.31 28.37 12.94
N PRO A 155 12.25 29.73 12.98
CA PRO A 155 11.64 30.46 14.11
C PRO A 155 10.17 30.09 14.35
N GLY A 156 9.42 29.74 13.31
CA GLY A 156 8.03 29.31 13.45
C GLY A 156 7.89 27.96 14.16
N ILE A 157 8.82 27.03 13.92
CA ILE A 157 8.87 25.71 14.59
C ILE A 157 9.26 25.92 16.06
N LEU A 158 10.32 26.71 16.30
CA LEU A 158 10.79 27.00 17.66
C LEU A 158 9.70 27.65 18.51
N ALA A 159 9.00 28.66 17.98
CA ALA A 159 7.88 29.30 18.66
C ALA A 159 6.72 28.32 18.98
N GLY A 160 6.45 27.38 18.07
CA GLY A 160 5.46 26.33 18.31
C GLY A 160 5.86 25.38 19.43
N ILE A 161 7.14 24.99 19.50
CA ILE A 161 7.70 24.16 20.58
C ILE A 161 7.57 24.89 21.91
N GLU A 162 8.04 26.14 22.01
CA GLU A 162 7.97 26.97 23.22
C GLU A 162 6.53 27.16 23.71
N GLU A 163 5.57 27.33 22.80
CA GLU A 163 4.16 27.44 23.13
C GLU A 163 3.61 26.16 23.76
N LEU A 164 3.92 25.00 23.19
CA LEU A 164 3.51 23.70 23.71
C LEU A 164 4.11 23.44 25.08
N GLU A 165 5.39 23.72 25.25
CA GLU A 165 6.07 23.60 26.56
C GLU A 165 5.49 24.53 27.63
N ARG A 166 5.14 25.75 27.24
CA ARG A 166 4.46 26.72 28.12
C ARG A 166 3.08 26.21 28.56
N GLN A 167 2.42 25.41 27.77
CA GLN A 167 1.16 24.75 28.08
C GLN A 167 1.33 23.44 28.87
N GLY A 168 2.57 23.05 29.21
CA GLY A 168 2.88 21.83 29.95
C GLY A 168 3.08 20.57 29.15
N PHE A 169 3.23 20.70 27.81
CA PHE A 169 3.52 19.58 26.95
C PHE A 169 5.01 19.57 26.56
N PRO A 170 5.84 18.70 27.16
CA PRO A 170 7.25 18.63 26.80
C PRO A 170 7.40 18.13 25.35
N VAL A 171 8.25 18.81 24.59
CA VAL A 171 8.50 18.48 23.18
C VAL A 171 9.93 17.97 23.02
N LEU A 172 10.08 16.76 22.48
CA LEU A 172 11.36 16.17 22.13
C LEU A 172 11.51 16.14 20.62
N VAL A 173 12.53 16.80 20.10
CA VAL A 173 12.84 16.79 18.67
C VAL A 173 14.09 15.95 18.46
N LYS A 174 13.91 14.86 17.72
CA LYS A 174 14.97 13.87 17.44
C LYS A 174 15.37 13.90 15.98
N ASP A 175 16.63 13.61 15.71
CA ASP A 175 17.19 13.44 14.37
C ASP A 175 17.13 11.96 14.02
N ALA A 176 16.33 11.60 12.98
CA ALA A 176 16.03 10.23 12.57
C ALA A 176 16.15 10.02 11.04
#